data_62bddae47ca2cc4742f5da3299c7b192
#
_entry.id   62bddae47ca2cc4742f5da3299c7b192
#
_cell.length_a   1.000
_cell.length_b   1.000
_cell.length_c   1.000
_cell.angle_alpha   90.00
_cell.angle_beta   90.00
_cell.angle_gamma   90.00
#
_symmetry.space_group_name_H-M   'P 1'
#
loop_
_entity.id
_entity.type
_entity.pdbx_description
1 polymer ?
#
loop_
_entity_poly.entity_id
_entity_poly.type
_entity_poly.pdbx_seq_one_letter_code
_entity_poly.pdbx_strand_id
1 'polypeptide(L)'
;MFNKHISNTRLSLAFTFLLILGTTSCGGSESGYSSPIETEQPPTVNAKSSVSGKVTFDVVPFSIYNQGLDTDNPYPSAARGVRVELLNNSGRVIASGNTDENGNYAIQVDRDLDLFARVSAIMIQTSGPQWNVKVTDNTSLIDNENPLYVTNTSTFNTSANRVRNIHLPSGLNGQNAGIRSAAPFAILDAVYDAMQTVVAVEPNIILPPLELHWSPNNNPSNGYWENGDIGTTFYDVSGKIYILGSEYLDTDEYDRHVIIHEWGHYFEDKLSRSDSIGGSHDQNELLDMRVAFSEAWGNTISAIVTDDSVYRDSNAFWPYYGWSVDLESGSSSAVGWYSETSLQQILYDIYDTNPDNGDTIALGFEPIYSTLTSPEFINSDYLTSIYLFSEILKDSQPDETDLKINALLTAEQIFGFGENAIGETNNGSIDTTLPLYKTISANNGPINLCYDNRAGVINKLGNKNYVALNIDSAGIYSFSLRPNELVSNGLDADLLLFKQGIKLAEDLGSQNNGRAGFSINLEAGDYIIEMGVWDPNSLAPIGSHCFDLDVSDF
;
A
#
# COMPACT_ATOMS: atom_id res chain seq x y z
N MET A 1 0.80 -24.51 8.27
CA MET A 1 0.09 -25.01 9.48
C MET A 1 0.16 -23.94 10.54
N PHE A 2 -0.92 -23.27 10.74
CA PHE A 2 -1.42 -22.76 12.03
C PHE A 2 -2.60 -21.82 11.74
N ASN A 3 -3.80 -22.40 11.79
CA ASN A 3 -5.04 -21.66 11.88
C ASN A 3 -5.16 -21.04 13.28
N LYS A 4 -5.40 -19.74 13.36
CA LYS A 4 -6.05 -19.13 14.51
C LYS A 4 -7.32 -18.43 14.06
N HIS A 5 -8.43 -19.05 14.40
CA HIS A 5 -9.76 -18.43 14.39
C HIS A 5 -9.77 -17.17 15.27
N ILE A 6 -10.18 -16.04 14.71
CA ILE A 6 -10.58 -14.87 15.48
C ILE A 6 -12.07 -14.67 15.27
N SER A 7 -12.81 -14.92 16.33
CA SER A 7 -14.25 -14.67 16.46
C SER A 7 -14.50 -13.17 16.60
N ASN A 8 -15.22 -12.58 15.66
CA ASN A 8 -15.70 -11.20 15.73
C ASN A 8 -16.96 -11.10 16.59
N THR A 9 -16.83 -10.63 17.82
CA THR A 9 -17.97 -10.20 18.63
C THR A 9 -18.08 -8.67 18.55
N ARG A 10 -19.09 -8.19 17.82
CA ARG A 10 -19.44 -6.76 17.79
C ARG A 10 -20.14 -6.38 19.09
N LEU A 11 -19.54 -5.47 19.85
CA LEU A 11 -20.17 -4.84 21.00
C LEU A 11 -20.71 -3.47 20.58
N SER A 12 -22.04 -3.35 20.50
CA SER A 12 -22.74 -2.06 20.30
C SER A 12 -22.75 -1.28 21.62
N LEU A 13 -22.09 -0.12 21.65
CA LEU A 13 -22.25 0.84 22.76
C LEU A 13 -23.28 1.90 22.35
N ALA A 14 -24.42 1.88 23.02
CA ALA A 14 -25.42 2.95 22.94
C ALA A 14 -25.03 4.09 23.88
N PHE A 15 -24.83 5.29 23.37
CA PHE A 15 -24.68 6.51 24.16
C PHE A 15 -26.05 7.12 24.46
N THR A 16 -26.41 7.13 25.72
CA THR A 16 -27.61 7.83 26.21
C THR A 16 -27.22 9.25 26.63
N PHE A 17 -27.79 10.24 25.97
CA PHE A 17 -27.70 11.65 26.36
C PHE A 17 -28.68 11.93 27.50
N LEU A 18 -28.18 12.37 28.64
CA LEU A 18 -28.99 12.86 29.74
C LEU A 18 -29.04 14.40 29.69
N LEU A 19 -30.22 14.95 29.40
CA LEU A 19 -30.52 16.37 29.44
C LEU A 19 -30.90 16.74 30.90
N ILE A 20 -30.13 17.62 31.53
CA ILE A 20 -30.50 18.19 32.83
C ILE A 20 -31.07 19.59 32.60
N LEU A 21 -32.37 19.75 32.80
CA LEU A 21 -33.05 21.04 32.90
C LEU A 21 -32.87 21.63 34.31
N GLY A 22 -32.23 22.77 34.39
CA GLY A 22 -32.16 23.55 35.62
C GLY A 22 -33.37 24.47 35.76
N THR A 23 -34.09 24.33 36.87
CA THR A 23 -35.17 25.24 37.24
C THR A 23 -34.63 26.37 38.11
N THR A 24 -34.99 27.60 37.71
CA THR A 24 -34.79 28.81 38.50
C THR A 24 -35.84 28.91 39.61
N SER A 25 -35.42 29.23 40.84
CA SER A 25 -36.30 29.72 41.89
C SER A 25 -35.71 31.00 42.48
N CYS A 26 -36.56 32.04 42.47
CA CYS A 26 -36.34 33.31 43.17
C CYS A 26 -36.78 33.27 44.63
N GLY A 27 -36.10 34.00 45.48
CA GLY A 27 -36.73 34.57 46.66
C GLY A 27 -35.88 34.66 47.91
N GLY A 28 -35.67 35.86 48.44
CA GLY A 28 -35.51 36.14 49.87
C GLY A 28 -34.28 36.93 50.29
N SER A 29 -34.52 38.18 50.60
CA SER A 29 -33.60 39.14 51.23
C SER A 29 -33.20 38.76 52.66
N GLU A 30 -31.93 39.04 53.09
CA GLU A 30 -31.65 40.03 54.18
C GLU A 30 -30.16 40.01 54.64
N SER A 31 -29.74 41.23 54.89
CA SER A 31 -28.77 41.74 55.88
C SER A 31 -27.28 41.38 55.72
N GLY A 32 -26.59 42.48 55.60
CA GLY A 32 -25.18 42.65 55.41
C GLY A 32 -24.25 42.11 56.48
N TYR A 33 -23.12 41.70 55.98
CA TYR A 33 -21.77 41.81 56.58
C TYR A 33 -20.80 42.05 55.44
N SER A 34 -20.16 43.20 55.45
CA SER A 34 -19.05 43.53 54.55
C SER A 34 -17.81 42.73 54.94
N SER A 35 -17.55 41.64 54.27
CA SER A 35 -16.22 41.03 54.23
C SER A 35 -15.33 41.82 53.31
N PRO A 36 -14.02 41.90 53.59
CA PRO A 36 -13.08 42.62 52.72
C PRO A 36 -13.13 41.98 51.31
N ILE A 37 -13.20 42.83 50.29
CA ILE A 37 -13.01 42.43 48.91
C ILE A 37 -11.59 41.87 48.83
N GLU A 38 -11.45 40.55 48.78
CA GLU A 38 -10.27 39.90 48.25
C GLU A 38 -10.12 40.37 46.79
N THR A 39 -9.21 41.27 46.52
CA THR A 39 -8.78 41.59 45.18
C THR A 39 -8.22 40.31 44.62
N GLU A 40 -9.01 39.61 43.74
CA GLU A 40 -8.47 38.57 42.86
C GLU A 40 -7.27 39.14 42.17
N GLN A 41 -6.09 38.60 42.53
CA GLN A 41 -4.85 38.91 41.85
C GLN A 41 -5.05 38.47 40.39
N PRO A 42 -4.86 39.37 39.40
CA PRO A 42 -5.03 38.96 38.00
C PRO A 42 -4.18 37.72 37.75
N PRO A 43 -4.66 36.73 36.98
CA PRO A 43 -3.91 35.53 36.72
C PRO A 43 -2.51 35.89 36.24
N THR A 44 -1.48 35.43 36.94
CA THR A 44 -0.08 35.62 36.55
C THR A 44 0.10 34.95 35.19
N VAL A 45 0.07 35.75 34.12
CA VAL A 45 0.44 35.28 32.78
C VAL A 45 1.94 34.94 32.85
N ASN A 46 2.23 33.65 32.95
CA ASN A 46 3.62 33.20 32.92
C ASN A 46 4.27 33.68 31.61
N ALA A 47 5.41 34.35 31.75
CA ALA A 47 6.15 34.82 30.60
C ALA A 47 6.52 33.62 29.69
N LYS A 48 6.26 33.75 28.41
CA LYS A 48 6.55 32.70 27.41
C LYS A 48 7.97 32.85 26.85
N SER A 49 8.54 31.74 26.44
CA SER A 49 9.76 31.60 25.67
C SER A 49 9.51 30.76 24.45
N SER A 50 10.18 31.08 23.36
CA SER A 50 10.11 30.27 22.12
C SER A 50 11.30 29.31 22.07
N VAL A 51 11.04 28.06 21.81
CA VAL A 51 12.04 27.07 21.40
C VAL A 51 11.83 26.79 19.92
N SER A 52 12.84 27.15 19.11
CA SER A 52 12.77 26.96 17.64
C SER A 52 14.01 26.24 17.14
N GLY A 53 13.99 25.79 15.92
CA GLY A 53 15.12 25.14 15.27
C GLY A 53 14.76 24.54 13.94
N LYS A 54 15.70 23.84 13.37
CA LYS A 54 15.53 23.05 12.14
C LYS A 54 15.88 21.59 12.42
N VAL A 55 15.06 20.67 11.94
CA VAL A 55 15.33 19.23 11.91
C VAL A 55 15.76 18.86 10.51
N THR A 56 16.92 18.22 10.39
CA THR A 56 17.44 17.70 9.11
C THR A 56 17.87 16.24 9.28
N PHE A 57 17.82 15.50 8.20
CA PHE A 57 18.36 14.13 8.12
C PHE A 57 19.25 14.00 6.88
N ASP A 58 20.19 13.05 6.89
CA ASP A 58 21.01 12.76 5.72
C ASP A 58 20.20 11.91 4.72
N VAL A 59 20.17 12.37 3.48
CA VAL A 59 19.79 11.56 2.31
C VAL A 59 21.07 10.92 1.78
N VAL A 60 20.99 9.62 1.48
CA VAL A 60 22.04 8.89 0.77
C VAL A 60 21.59 8.73 -0.67
N PRO A 61 22.22 9.41 -1.64
CA PRO A 61 21.78 9.36 -3.03
C PRO A 61 22.17 8.04 -3.71
N PHE A 62 21.49 7.73 -4.80
CA PHE A 62 21.92 6.67 -5.71
C PHE A 62 23.21 7.05 -6.44
N SER A 63 24.09 6.07 -6.62
CA SER A 63 25.29 6.20 -7.42
C SER A 63 25.01 5.83 -8.87
N ILE A 64 25.28 6.74 -9.79
CA ILE A 64 25.16 6.51 -11.24
C ILE A 64 26.18 5.50 -11.78
N TYR A 65 27.17 5.11 -10.97
CA TYR A 65 28.28 4.26 -11.43
C TYR A 65 28.06 2.76 -11.14
N ASN A 66 27.38 2.44 -10.06
CA ASN A 66 27.22 1.06 -9.57
C ASN A 66 25.78 0.67 -9.22
N GLN A 67 24.82 1.55 -9.49
CA GLN A 67 23.38 1.35 -9.27
C GLN A 67 23.01 1.09 -7.79
N GLY A 68 23.88 1.39 -6.85
CA GLY A 68 23.63 1.32 -5.42
C GLY A 68 23.72 2.69 -4.76
N LEU A 69 23.72 2.73 -3.44
CA LEU A 69 23.78 3.98 -2.67
C LEU A 69 25.19 4.59 -2.65
N ASP A 70 25.29 5.90 -2.82
CA ASP A 70 26.54 6.65 -2.66
C ASP A 70 26.73 7.07 -1.18
N THR A 71 27.18 6.12 -0.38
CA THR A 71 27.36 6.28 1.06
C THR A 71 28.50 7.23 1.45
N ASP A 72 29.33 7.64 0.50
CA ASP A 72 30.44 8.59 0.73
C ASP A 72 29.98 10.05 0.57
N ASN A 73 28.83 10.30 -0.06
CA ASN A 73 28.33 11.63 -0.35
C ASN A 73 26.90 11.90 0.18
N PRO A 74 26.57 11.57 1.43
CA PRO A 74 25.26 11.92 1.98
C PRO A 74 25.13 13.45 2.07
N TYR A 75 23.89 13.94 1.93
CA TYR A 75 23.61 15.38 2.07
C TYR A 75 22.37 15.62 2.95
N PRO A 76 22.35 16.77 3.70
CA PRO A 76 21.22 17.04 4.59
C PRO A 76 19.99 17.50 3.85
N SER A 77 18.83 16.91 4.18
CA SER A 77 17.49 17.31 3.76
C SER A 77 16.62 17.70 4.95
N ALA A 78 15.50 18.38 4.71
CA ALA A 78 14.55 18.80 5.73
C ALA A 78 13.71 17.61 6.21
N ALA A 79 13.60 17.36 7.50
CA ALA A 79 12.61 16.41 8.03
C ALA A 79 11.24 17.12 8.10
N ARG A 80 10.38 16.82 7.13
CA ARG A 80 9.10 17.52 6.86
C ARG A 80 7.94 16.90 7.66
N GLY A 81 7.10 17.74 8.27
CA GLY A 81 5.88 17.30 8.96
C GLY A 81 6.10 16.47 10.23
N VAL A 82 7.36 16.25 10.66
CA VAL A 82 7.67 15.36 11.78
C VAL A 82 7.43 16.04 13.13
N ARG A 83 7.07 15.22 14.13
CA ARG A 83 6.72 15.69 15.45
C ARG A 83 7.96 16.07 16.26
N VAL A 84 7.93 17.26 16.85
CA VAL A 84 8.91 17.75 17.82
C VAL A 84 8.21 17.97 19.17
N GLU A 85 8.76 17.39 20.21
CA GLU A 85 8.24 17.50 21.58
C GLU A 85 9.29 18.15 22.49
N LEU A 86 8.83 18.96 23.43
CA LEU A 86 9.64 19.52 24.50
C LEU A 86 9.27 18.78 25.79
N LEU A 87 10.23 18.06 26.38
CA LEU A 87 10.02 17.21 27.54
C LEU A 87 10.84 17.72 28.73
N ASN A 88 10.29 17.55 29.92
CA ASN A 88 11.03 17.76 31.15
C ASN A 88 11.90 16.53 31.50
N ASN A 89 12.75 16.66 32.51
CA ASN A 89 13.69 15.61 32.94
C ASN A 89 12.98 14.31 33.43
N SER A 90 11.68 14.33 33.70
CA SER A 90 10.89 13.13 34.02
C SER A 90 10.29 12.45 32.78
N GLY A 91 10.55 12.96 31.57
CA GLY A 91 10.03 12.43 30.33
C GLY A 91 8.58 12.86 30.02
N ARG A 92 8.00 13.81 30.78
CA ARG A 92 6.69 14.35 30.50
C ARG A 92 6.76 15.39 29.39
N VAL A 93 5.90 15.25 28.37
CA VAL A 93 5.73 16.25 27.31
C VAL A 93 5.09 17.51 27.88
N ILE A 94 5.73 18.64 27.70
CA ILE A 94 5.28 19.97 28.15
C ILE A 94 4.61 20.72 26.99
N ALA A 95 5.17 20.63 25.78
CA ALA A 95 4.61 21.20 24.57
C ALA A 95 5.10 20.42 23.36
N SER A 96 4.40 20.55 22.25
CA SER A 96 4.79 19.90 20.99
C SER A 96 4.34 20.71 19.79
N GLY A 97 4.95 20.43 18.65
CA GLY A 97 4.60 20.94 17.33
C GLY A 97 5.13 20.02 16.26
N ASN A 98 4.85 20.34 15.01
CA ASN A 98 5.42 19.63 13.86
C ASN A 98 6.40 20.57 13.14
N THR A 99 7.32 19.99 12.39
CA THR A 99 8.15 20.75 11.45
C THR A 99 7.33 21.16 10.24
N ASP A 100 7.71 22.30 9.63
CA ASP A 100 7.18 22.73 8.34
C ASP A 100 7.86 21.99 7.16
N GLU A 101 7.50 22.35 5.92
CA GLU A 101 8.09 21.82 4.69
C GLU A 101 9.61 22.04 4.56
N ASN A 102 10.15 22.99 5.30
CA ASN A 102 11.58 23.31 5.35
C ASN A 102 12.28 22.68 6.56
N GLY A 103 11.57 21.88 7.37
CA GLY A 103 12.08 21.26 8.58
C GLY A 103 12.14 22.19 9.79
N ASN A 104 11.60 23.42 9.72
CA ASN A 104 11.63 24.35 10.83
C ASN A 104 10.51 24.08 11.82
N TYR A 105 10.76 24.34 13.10
CA TYR A 105 9.75 24.31 14.14
C TYR A 105 9.89 25.50 15.10
N ALA A 106 8.78 25.90 15.73
CA ALA A 106 8.73 26.95 16.77
C ALA A 106 7.63 26.62 17.79
N ILE A 107 8.03 26.35 19.03
CA ILE A 107 7.13 25.90 20.10
C ILE A 107 7.20 26.89 21.26
N GLN A 108 6.05 27.37 21.73
CA GLN A 108 5.94 28.27 22.86
C GLN A 108 5.82 27.49 24.18
N VAL A 109 6.63 27.84 25.17
CA VAL A 109 6.65 27.25 26.51
C VAL A 109 6.74 28.30 27.59
N ASP A 110 6.48 27.94 28.83
CA ASP A 110 6.76 28.80 29.98
C ASP A 110 8.29 28.99 30.15
N ARG A 111 8.67 30.13 30.70
CA ARG A 111 10.07 30.39 31.04
C ARG A 111 10.53 29.57 32.23
N ASP A 112 11.85 29.50 32.38
CA ASP A 112 12.56 28.91 33.52
C ASP A 112 12.29 27.41 33.73
N LEU A 113 12.00 26.69 32.63
CA LEU A 113 11.90 25.24 32.61
C LEU A 113 13.19 24.60 32.07
N ASP A 114 13.59 23.49 32.68
CA ASP A 114 14.65 22.62 32.15
C ASP A 114 14.04 21.55 31.27
N LEU A 115 14.29 21.63 29.97
CA LEU A 115 13.68 20.80 28.94
C LEU A 115 14.75 20.19 28.01
N PHE A 116 14.40 19.14 27.33
CA PHE A 116 15.08 18.67 26.11
C PHE A 116 14.08 18.57 24.97
N ALA A 117 14.55 18.72 23.74
CA ALA A 117 13.73 18.48 22.56
C ALA A 117 13.90 17.03 22.09
N ARG A 118 12.79 16.41 21.70
CA ARG A 118 12.72 15.09 21.06
C ARG A 118 12.11 15.27 19.69
N VAL A 119 12.76 14.76 18.66
CA VAL A 119 12.13 14.50 17.37
C VAL A 119 11.75 13.02 17.28
N SER A 120 10.56 12.74 16.81
CA SER A 120 10.00 11.39 16.68
C SER A 120 9.69 11.10 15.21
N ALA A 121 9.94 9.87 14.77
CA ALA A 121 9.65 9.41 13.41
C ALA A 121 8.14 9.17 13.22
N ILE A 122 7.36 10.25 13.32
CA ILE A 122 5.90 10.24 13.14
C ILE A 122 5.44 11.57 12.54
N MET A 123 4.53 11.49 11.59
CA MET A 123 3.80 12.62 11.00
C MET A 123 2.32 12.49 11.35
N ILE A 124 1.76 13.51 11.99
CA ILE A 124 0.33 13.57 12.32
C ILE A 124 -0.20 14.92 11.86
N GLN A 125 -1.25 14.88 11.04
CA GLN A 125 -2.03 16.04 10.65
C GLN A 125 -3.53 15.73 10.80
N THR A 126 -4.26 16.62 11.48
CA THR A 126 -5.68 16.41 11.86
C THR A 126 -6.61 17.47 11.31
N SER A 127 -6.11 18.37 10.44
CA SER A 127 -6.88 19.44 9.81
C SER A 127 -6.37 19.71 8.41
N GLY A 128 -7.26 20.07 7.50
CA GLY A 128 -7.01 20.02 6.06
C GLY A 128 -6.92 18.56 5.62
N PRO A 129 -5.99 18.19 4.75
CA PRO A 129 -5.69 16.78 4.53
C PRO A 129 -5.22 16.14 5.83
N GLN A 130 -5.59 14.88 6.08
CA GLN A 130 -5.32 14.23 7.37
C GLN A 130 -4.54 12.94 7.17
N TRP A 131 -3.61 12.69 8.09
CA TRP A 131 -2.81 11.46 8.13
C TRP A 131 -2.24 11.17 9.51
N ASN A 132 -1.87 9.92 9.72
CA ASN A 132 -1.10 9.44 10.86
C ASN A 132 -0.14 8.36 10.35
N VAL A 133 1.10 8.74 10.11
CA VAL A 133 2.15 7.88 9.54
C VAL A 133 3.32 7.82 10.52
N LYS A 134 3.81 6.63 10.83
CA LYS A 134 4.90 6.44 11.80
C LYS A 134 5.86 5.35 11.34
N VAL A 135 7.12 5.46 11.77
CA VAL A 135 8.15 4.41 11.61
C VAL A 135 8.50 3.81 12.96
N THR A 136 8.41 2.49 13.08
CA THR A 136 8.65 1.73 14.31
C THR A 136 9.64 0.59 14.08
N ASP A 137 10.29 0.13 15.16
CA ASP A 137 11.16 -1.03 15.13
C ASP A 137 10.35 -2.32 15.40
N ASN A 138 10.11 -3.11 14.35
CA ASN A 138 9.35 -4.37 14.46
C ASN A 138 10.12 -5.48 15.20
N THR A 139 11.43 -5.34 15.36
CA THR A 139 12.28 -6.35 16.05
C THR A 139 12.45 -6.08 17.54
N SER A 140 11.79 -5.04 18.05
CA SER A 140 11.84 -4.62 19.45
C SER A 140 10.43 -4.42 19.99
N LEU A 141 10.21 -4.76 21.26
CA LEU A 141 8.95 -4.51 21.95
C LEU A 141 9.21 -3.75 23.25
N ILE A 142 8.51 -2.63 23.43
CA ILE A 142 8.45 -1.89 24.69
C ILE A 142 6.98 -1.81 25.10
N ASP A 143 6.65 -2.33 26.27
CA ASP A 143 5.27 -2.41 26.78
C ASP A 143 4.29 -3.12 25.81
N ASN A 144 4.77 -4.13 25.07
CA ASN A 144 4.07 -4.88 24.02
C ASN A 144 3.73 -4.07 22.75
N GLU A 145 4.40 -2.94 22.51
CA GLU A 145 4.28 -2.14 21.30
C GLU A 145 5.64 -2.01 20.60
N ASN A 146 5.63 -1.92 19.29
CA ASN A 146 6.83 -1.59 18.51
C ASN A 146 7.22 -0.13 18.77
N PRO A 147 8.45 0.14 19.27
CA PRO A 147 8.81 1.49 19.64
C PRO A 147 9.03 2.41 18.44
N LEU A 148 8.61 3.67 18.59
CA LEU A 148 8.96 4.74 17.66
C LEU A 148 10.46 5.04 17.70
N TYR A 149 11.03 5.33 16.54
CA TYR A 149 12.36 5.93 16.47
C TYR A 149 12.33 7.37 16.96
N VAL A 150 13.23 7.70 17.88
CA VAL A 150 13.33 9.03 18.47
C VAL A 150 14.77 9.49 18.65
N THR A 151 15.00 10.80 18.55
CA THR A 151 16.29 11.42 18.87
C THR A 151 16.08 12.59 19.83
N ASN A 152 16.89 12.65 20.88
CA ASN A 152 16.81 13.68 21.93
C ASN A 152 18.00 14.64 21.85
N THR A 153 17.76 15.93 22.14
CA THR A 153 18.84 16.89 22.40
C THR A 153 19.34 16.78 23.82
N SER A 154 20.44 17.46 24.12
CA SER A 154 20.80 17.75 25.50
C SER A 154 19.78 18.69 26.16
N THR A 155 19.68 18.62 27.51
CA THR A 155 18.84 19.51 28.32
C THR A 155 19.28 20.97 28.18
N PHE A 156 18.29 21.88 28.17
CA PHE A 156 18.49 23.34 28.17
C PHE A 156 17.42 24.03 29.01
N ASN A 157 17.75 25.26 29.48
CA ASN A 157 16.80 26.07 30.26
C ASN A 157 16.07 27.08 29.36
N THR A 158 14.77 27.32 29.57
CA THR A 158 13.92 28.21 28.80
C THR A 158 13.82 29.65 29.37
N SER A 159 14.73 30.09 30.20
CA SER A 159 14.78 31.47 30.72
C SER A 159 14.81 32.56 29.64
N ALA A 160 15.24 32.20 28.43
CA ALA A 160 15.17 32.99 27.19
C ALA A 160 14.82 32.09 26.00
N ASN A 161 14.51 32.71 24.86
CA ASN A 161 14.33 31.99 23.60
C ASN A 161 15.54 31.11 23.29
N ARG A 162 15.28 29.91 22.75
CA ARG A 162 16.34 28.94 22.44
C ARG A 162 16.23 28.50 20.98
N VAL A 163 17.36 28.30 20.34
CA VAL A 163 17.45 27.62 19.05
C VAL A 163 18.05 26.24 19.29
N ARG A 164 17.37 25.19 18.78
CA ARG A 164 17.81 23.81 18.90
C ARG A 164 17.63 23.10 17.54
N ASN A 165 18.70 23.14 16.76
CA ASN A 165 18.75 22.36 15.53
C ASN A 165 19.04 20.89 15.87
N ILE A 166 18.41 19.98 15.14
CA ILE A 166 18.59 18.54 15.27
C ILE A 166 18.99 18.03 13.88
N HIS A 167 20.12 17.33 13.83
CA HIS A 167 20.59 16.68 12.62
C HIS A 167 20.69 15.18 12.87
N LEU A 168 20.17 14.40 11.94
CA LEU A 168 20.07 12.95 12.00
C LEU A 168 21.01 12.38 10.92
N PRO A 169 22.17 11.81 11.31
CA PRO A 169 23.14 11.30 10.35
C PRO A 169 22.69 9.96 9.74
N SER A 170 23.14 9.69 8.51
CA SER A 170 22.92 8.42 7.82
C SER A 170 23.54 7.23 8.57
N GLY A 171 24.66 7.47 9.25
CA GLY A 171 25.43 6.42 9.89
C GLY A 171 26.17 5.50 8.91
N LEU A 172 26.05 5.76 7.60
CA LEU A 172 26.76 5.03 6.55
C LEU A 172 28.03 5.80 6.16
N ASN A 173 29.13 5.07 5.98
CA ASN A 173 30.41 5.63 5.53
C ASN A 173 31.21 4.53 4.84
N GLY A 174 31.18 4.53 3.52
CA GLY A 174 31.79 3.46 2.76
C GLY A 174 31.22 2.10 3.19
N GLN A 175 32.12 1.20 3.61
CA GLN A 175 31.75 -0.16 4.03
C GLN A 175 31.37 -0.27 5.52
N ASN A 176 31.16 0.84 6.21
CA ASN A 176 30.84 0.82 7.64
C ASN A 176 29.43 1.39 7.86
N ALA A 177 28.66 0.69 8.68
CA ALA A 177 27.39 1.15 9.19
C ALA A 177 27.47 1.40 10.70
N GLY A 178 27.05 2.59 11.11
CA GLY A 178 26.86 2.97 12.49
C GLY A 178 25.37 3.05 12.84
N ILE A 179 25.01 3.95 13.77
CA ILE A 179 23.60 4.21 14.08
C ILE A 179 22.99 5.04 12.95
N ARG A 180 22.04 4.47 12.25
CA ARG A 180 21.35 5.07 11.08
C ARG A 180 20.15 5.90 11.53
N SER A 181 20.42 7.02 12.23
CA SER A 181 19.35 7.88 12.76
C SER A 181 18.51 8.56 11.67
N ALA A 182 19.06 8.74 10.47
CA ALA A 182 18.35 9.31 9.32
C ALA A 182 17.32 8.35 8.71
N ALA A 183 17.56 7.04 8.75
CA ALA A 183 16.76 6.04 8.06
C ALA A 183 15.23 6.16 8.29
N PRO A 184 14.71 6.23 9.53
CA PRO A 184 13.28 6.39 9.76
C PRO A 184 12.70 7.70 9.18
N PHE A 185 13.52 8.73 9.04
CA PHE A 185 13.10 10.04 8.52
C PHE A 185 13.19 10.09 6.98
N ALA A 186 14.13 9.35 6.38
CA ALA A 186 14.19 9.15 4.94
C ALA A 186 12.96 8.36 4.44
N ILE A 187 12.56 7.32 5.18
CA ILE A 187 11.32 6.57 4.92
C ILE A 187 10.10 7.48 5.01
N LEU A 188 9.96 8.29 6.07
CA LEU A 188 8.86 9.24 6.20
C LEU A 188 8.85 10.28 5.08
N ASP A 189 9.99 10.72 4.63
CA ASP A 189 10.12 11.73 3.58
C ASP A 189 9.67 11.21 2.21
N ALA A 190 9.96 9.95 1.90
CA ALA A 190 9.42 9.27 0.70
C ALA A 190 7.89 9.21 0.74
N VAL A 191 7.32 8.78 1.87
CA VAL A 191 5.86 8.72 2.06
C VAL A 191 5.24 10.13 2.07
N TYR A 192 5.95 11.15 2.60
CA TYR A 192 5.48 12.53 2.55
C TYR A 192 5.27 12.99 1.11
N ASP A 193 6.19 12.73 0.19
CA ASP A 193 6.04 13.11 -1.22
C ASP A 193 4.88 12.35 -1.88
N ALA A 194 4.72 11.05 -1.60
CA ALA A 194 3.57 10.29 -2.09
C ALA A 194 2.23 10.88 -1.60
N MET A 195 2.14 11.23 -0.32
CA MET A 195 0.96 11.91 0.24
C MET A 195 0.72 13.27 -0.41
N GLN A 196 1.77 14.08 -0.65
CA GLN A 196 1.63 15.40 -1.29
C GLN A 196 1.16 15.29 -2.75
N THR A 197 1.56 14.26 -3.48
CA THR A 197 1.07 13.98 -4.84
C THR A 197 -0.44 13.76 -4.82
N VAL A 198 -0.96 13.00 -3.87
CA VAL A 198 -2.42 12.81 -3.71
C VAL A 198 -3.11 14.10 -3.22
N VAL A 199 -2.52 14.83 -2.28
CA VAL A 199 -3.07 16.11 -1.77
C VAL A 199 -3.20 17.16 -2.88
N ALA A 200 -2.33 17.12 -3.89
CA ALA A 200 -2.39 18.03 -5.03
C ALA A 200 -3.69 17.85 -5.85
N VAL A 201 -4.25 16.66 -5.91
CA VAL A 201 -5.49 16.34 -6.63
C VAL A 201 -6.70 16.21 -5.70
N GLU A 202 -6.51 15.83 -4.44
CA GLU A 202 -7.56 15.73 -3.40
C GLU A 202 -7.14 16.47 -2.12
N PRO A 203 -7.32 17.81 -2.06
CA PRO A 203 -6.80 18.64 -0.96
C PRO A 203 -7.41 18.37 0.43
N ASN A 204 -8.51 17.63 0.50
CA ASN A 204 -9.20 17.33 1.76
C ASN A 204 -9.12 15.82 2.12
N ILE A 205 -8.24 15.07 1.49
CA ILE A 205 -8.12 13.64 1.69
C ILE A 205 -7.90 13.28 3.17
N ILE A 206 -8.51 12.18 3.60
CA ILE A 206 -8.25 11.54 4.89
C ILE A 206 -7.58 10.20 4.61
N LEU A 207 -6.25 10.17 4.76
CA LEU A 207 -5.49 8.95 4.60
C LEU A 207 -5.61 8.06 5.85
N PRO A 208 -5.98 6.78 5.69
CA PRO A 208 -5.94 5.83 6.80
C PRO A 208 -4.57 5.77 7.48
N PRO A 209 -4.50 5.41 8.77
CA PRO A 209 -3.20 5.27 9.44
C PRO A 209 -2.28 4.27 8.74
N LEU A 210 -1.00 4.63 8.63
CA LEU A 210 0.05 3.79 8.06
C LEU A 210 1.20 3.63 9.06
N GLU A 211 1.62 2.40 9.30
CA GLU A 211 2.79 2.07 10.10
C GLU A 211 3.87 1.41 9.23
N LEU A 212 5.07 2.01 9.23
CA LEU A 212 6.21 1.47 8.53
C LEU A 212 7.14 0.80 9.54
N HIS A 213 7.42 -0.47 9.33
CA HIS A 213 8.27 -1.30 10.17
C HIS A 213 9.66 -1.39 9.55
N TRP A 214 10.60 -0.68 10.13
CA TRP A 214 11.99 -0.73 9.72
C TRP A 214 12.87 -1.13 10.91
N SER A 215 13.89 -1.94 10.66
CA SER A 215 14.91 -2.28 11.65
C SER A 215 16.22 -2.62 10.94
N PRO A 216 17.39 -2.31 11.53
CA PRO A 216 18.68 -2.85 11.05
C PRO A 216 18.73 -4.38 11.03
N ASN A 217 17.80 -5.06 11.71
CA ASN A 217 17.69 -6.51 11.74
C ASN A 217 16.81 -7.06 10.62
N ASN A 218 16.01 -6.21 9.95
CA ASN A 218 15.17 -6.66 8.83
C ASN A 218 16.05 -7.13 7.67
N ASN A 219 15.88 -8.39 7.30
CA ASN A 219 16.75 -9.09 6.38
C ASN A 219 15.93 -9.93 5.38
N PRO A 220 16.52 -10.34 4.22
CA PRO A 220 15.82 -11.07 3.17
C PRO A 220 15.59 -12.56 3.47
N SER A 221 15.70 -13.00 4.71
CA SER A 221 15.33 -14.36 5.11
C SER A 221 13.83 -14.47 5.34
N ASN A 222 13.24 -15.60 4.95
CA ASN A 222 11.86 -15.90 5.29
C ASN A 222 11.75 -16.47 6.70
N GLY A 223 10.92 -15.88 7.55
CA GLY A 223 10.76 -16.35 8.94
C GLY A 223 9.72 -15.57 9.73
N TYR A 224 10.08 -15.18 10.93
CA TYR A 224 9.22 -14.39 11.82
C TYR A 224 9.57 -12.91 11.69
N TRP A 225 8.62 -12.10 11.28
CA TRP A 225 8.80 -10.64 11.07
C TRP A 225 9.22 -9.91 12.34
N GLU A 226 8.81 -10.41 13.50
CA GLU A 226 9.25 -9.89 14.80
C GLU A 226 10.75 -10.13 15.10
N ASN A 227 11.38 -11.04 14.36
CA ASN A 227 12.82 -11.27 14.43
C ASN A 227 13.58 -10.51 13.35
N GLY A 228 12.87 -9.90 12.40
CA GLY A 228 13.44 -9.25 11.23
C GLY A 228 13.55 -10.14 9.99
N ASP A 229 13.09 -11.38 10.04
CA ASP A 229 13.10 -12.30 8.89
C ASP A 229 11.91 -12.00 7.98
N ILE A 230 11.97 -10.90 7.22
CA ILE A 230 10.84 -10.35 6.46
C ILE A 230 10.79 -10.78 4.99
N GLY A 231 11.88 -11.33 4.47
CA GLY A 231 11.98 -11.85 3.09
C GLY A 231 12.27 -10.79 2.05
N THR A 232 11.52 -9.71 2.00
CA THR A 232 11.66 -8.55 1.13
C THR A 232 10.98 -7.35 1.78
N THR A 233 11.16 -6.15 1.24
CA THR A 233 10.28 -5.02 1.55
C THR A 233 8.90 -5.30 0.94
N PHE A 234 7.82 -5.06 1.69
CA PHE A 234 6.47 -5.37 1.23
C PHE A 234 5.39 -4.63 2.03
N TYR A 235 4.24 -4.41 1.40
CA TYR A 235 3.01 -3.96 2.04
C TYR A 235 2.19 -5.16 2.56
N ASP A 236 1.73 -5.08 3.80
CA ASP A 236 0.76 -6.01 4.38
C ASP A 236 -0.63 -5.37 4.50
N VAL A 237 -1.67 -6.04 4.04
CA VAL A 237 -3.07 -5.56 4.02
C VAL A 237 -3.62 -5.13 5.39
N SER A 238 -2.92 -5.43 6.48
CA SER A 238 -3.22 -4.86 7.80
C SER A 238 -2.88 -3.36 7.93
N GLY A 239 -2.35 -2.73 6.87
CA GLY A 239 -1.95 -1.32 6.84
C GLY A 239 -0.53 -1.08 7.33
N LYS A 240 0.38 -1.99 6.99
CA LYS A 240 1.80 -1.92 7.39
C LYS A 240 2.71 -2.13 6.20
N ILE A 241 3.82 -1.41 6.18
CA ILE A 241 4.92 -1.65 5.24
C ILE A 241 6.12 -2.15 6.04
N TYR A 242 6.67 -3.30 5.69
CA TYR A 242 7.90 -3.84 6.26
C TYR A 242 9.05 -3.50 5.32
N ILE A 243 10.14 -2.95 5.85
CA ILE A 243 11.24 -2.39 5.06
C ILE A 243 12.53 -3.08 5.48
N LEU A 244 13.28 -3.59 4.50
CA LEU A 244 14.61 -4.16 4.69
C LEU A 244 15.57 -3.12 5.26
N GLY A 245 16.49 -3.57 6.11
CA GLY A 245 17.41 -2.69 6.79
C GLY A 245 18.74 -3.33 7.14
N SER A 246 19.01 -4.55 6.65
CA SER A 246 20.27 -5.23 6.93
C SER A 246 21.39 -4.70 6.05
N GLU A 247 22.27 -3.90 6.62
CA GLU A 247 23.36 -3.23 5.91
C GLU A 247 24.33 -4.17 5.16
N TYR A 248 24.32 -5.47 5.48
CA TYR A 248 25.19 -6.46 4.85
C TYR A 248 24.50 -7.35 3.83
N LEU A 249 23.17 -7.24 3.71
CA LEU A 249 22.37 -8.06 2.82
C LEU A 249 21.54 -7.20 1.87
N ASP A 250 20.67 -6.36 2.44
CA ASP A 250 19.76 -5.52 1.69
C ASP A 250 19.21 -4.38 2.56
N THR A 251 19.17 -3.13 2.05
CA THR A 251 18.73 -1.96 2.82
C THR A 251 17.92 -1.01 1.97
N ASP A 252 16.63 -0.86 2.25
CA ASP A 252 15.71 -0.05 1.43
C ASP A 252 15.33 1.28 2.05
N GLU A 253 15.87 1.65 3.21
CA GLU A 253 15.50 2.90 3.88
C GLU A 253 15.80 4.18 3.09
N TYR A 254 16.65 4.10 2.05
CA TYR A 254 16.94 5.21 1.15
C TYR A 254 16.44 4.96 -0.28
N ASP A 255 15.84 3.80 -0.54
CA ASP A 255 15.35 3.40 -1.85
C ASP A 255 13.92 3.92 -2.04
N ARG A 256 13.84 5.19 -2.44
CA ARG A 256 12.57 5.92 -2.53
C ARG A 256 11.56 5.24 -3.44
N HIS A 257 12.03 4.65 -4.57
CA HIS A 257 11.14 3.92 -5.47
C HIS A 257 10.52 2.71 -4.79
N VAL A 258 11.30 1.93 -4.04
CA VAL A 258 10.82 0.76 -3.29
C VAL A 258 9.78 1.17 -2.25
N ILE A 259 10.10 2.17 -1.42
CA ILE A 259 9.18 2.65 -0.37
C ILE A 259 7.86 3.17 -0.96
N ILE A 260 7.93 3.92 -2.07
CA ILE A 260 6.74 4.50 -2.71
C ILE A 260 5.96 3.43 -3.49
N HIS A 261 6.63 2.41 -4.05
CA HIS A 261 5.97 1.23 -4.62
C HIS A 261 5.08 0.55 -3.58
N GLU A 262 5.60 0.25 -2.41
CA GLU A 262 4.81 -0.35 -1.32
C GLU A 262 3.71 0.58 -0.81
N TRP A 263 3.95 1.89 -0.85
CA TRP A 263 2.90 2.87 -0.60
C TRP A 263 1.82 2.85 -1.70
N GLY A 264 2.16 2.49 -2.93
CA GLY A 264 1.23 2.23 -4.03
C GLY A 264 0.24 1.12 -3.70
N HIS A 265 0.70 0.01 -3.11
CA HIS A 265 -0.18 -1.06 -2.63
C HIS A 265 -1.06 -0.62 -1.45
N TYR A 266 -0.53 0.21 -0.53
CA TYR A 266 -1.35 0.85 0.50
C TYR A 266 -2.44 1.73 -0.13
N PHE A 267 -2.12 2.48 -1.19
CA PHE A 267 -3.09 3.29 -1.92
C PHE A 267 -4.19 2.41 -2.53
N GLU A 268 -3.84 1.33 -3.22
CA GLU A 268 -4.82 0.40 -3.79
C GLU A 268 -5.77 -0.16 -2.71
N ASP A 269 -5.22 -0.66 -1.62
CA ASP A 269 -6.01 -1.29 -0.55
C ASP A 269 -6.90 -0.31 0.22
N LYS A 270 -6.43 0.93 0.45
CA LYS A 270 -7.11 1.87 1.36
C LYS A 270 -7.93 2.95 0.66
N LEU A 271 -7.58 3.32 -0.54
CA LEU A 271 -8.21 4.43 -1.28
C LEU A 271 -8.88 3.97 -2.58
N SER A 272 -8.51 2.82 -3.08
CA SER A 272 -8.98 2.21 -4.31
C SER A 272 -9.51 0.80 -4.05
N ARG A 273 -9.18 -0.13 -4.92
CA ARG A 273 -9.43 -1.56 -4.80
C ARG A 273 -8.24 -2.34 -5.34
N SER A 274 -7.77 -3.32 -4.58
CA SER A 274 -6.82 -4.32 -5.05
C SER A 274 -7.43 -5.71 -4.97
N ASP A 275 -7.37 -6.45 -6.07
CA ASP A 275 -7.67 -7.88 -6.12
C ASP A 275 -6.41 -8.73 -6.26
N SER A 276 -5.22 -8.11 -6.14
CA SER A 276 -3.94 -8.81 -6.26
C SER A 276 -3.83 -9.95 -5.26
N ILE A 277 -3.36 -11.08 -5.74
CA ILE A 277 -3.08 -12.26 -4.90
C ILE A 277 -1.64 -12.27 -4.41
N GLY A 278 -0.85 -11.26 -4.77
CA GLY A 278 0.55 -11.11 -4.40
C GLY A 278 1.43 -12.27 -4.83
N GLY A 279 2.57 -12.40 -4.15
CA GLY A 279 3.55 -13.46 -4.38
C GLY A 279 4.72 -12.99 -5.25
N SER A 280 5.76 -13.82 -5.35
CA SER A 280 6.98 -13.46 -6.08
C SER A 280 6.71 -13.20 -7.56
N HIS A 281 7.32 -12.15 -8.07
CA HIS A 281 7.24 -11.74 -9.48
C HIS A 281 8.58 -11.21 -9.98
N ASP A 282 8.70 -11.13 -11.30
CA ASP A 282 9.85 -10.58 -12.01
C ASP A 282 9.35 -9.97 -13.33
N GLN A 283 10.01 -8.96 -13.82
CA GLN A 283 9.63 -8.21 -15.03
C GLN A 283 9.52 -9.04 -16.31
N ASN A 284 10.13 -10.24 -16.36
CA ASN A 284 10.07 -11.13 -17.51
C ASN A 284 9.08 -12.28 -17.33
N GLU A 285 8.33 -12.29 -16.23
CA GLU A 285 7.37 -13.35 -15.94
C GLU A 285 5.99 -13.06 -16.53
N LEU A 286 5.30 -14.14 -16.86
CA LEU A 286 3.90 -14.13 -17.27
C LEU A 286 3.06 -14.23 -15.99
N LEU A 287 2.43 -13.14 -15.58
CA LEU A 287 1.76 -13.02 -14.30
C LEU A 287 0.23 -13.19 -14.41
N ASP A 288 -0.43 -13.49 -13.30
CA ASP A 288 -1.87 -13.28 -13.15
C ASP A 288 -2.20 -11.79 -13.41
N MET A 289 -3.30 -11.49 -14.09
CA MET A 289 -3.64 -10.12 -14.50
C MET A 289 -3.69 -9.12 -13.35
N ARG A 290 -4.14 -9.58 -12.17
CA ARG A 290 -4.28 -8.75 -10.97
C ARG A 290 -2.92 -8.41 -10.37
N VAL A 291 -2.00 -9.38 -10.40
CA VAL A 291 -0.61 -9.17 -9.96
C VAL A 291 0.08 -8.23 -10.94
N ALA A 292 0.02 -8.52 -12.24
CA ALA A 292 0.63 -7.64 -13.26
C ALA A 292 0.17 -6.18 -13.13
N PHE A 293 -1.12 -5.95 -12.89
CA PHE A 293 -1.67 -4.59 -12.75
C PHE A 293 -1.24 -3.92 -11.44
N SER A 294 -1.30 -4.62 -10.31
CA SER A 294 -0.93 -4.09 -8.99
C SER A 294 0.56 -3.72 -8.93
N GLU A 295 1.45 -4.60 -9.44
CA GLU A 295 2.88 -4.34 -9.45
C GLU A 295 3.25 -3.21 -10.41
N ALA A 296 2.63 -3.18 -11.59
CA ALA A 296 2.80 -2.07 -12.53
C ALA A 296 2.34 -0.73 -11.94
N TRP A 297 1.26 -0.72 -11.17
CA TRP A 297 0.81 0.47 -10.45
C TRP A 297 1.84 0.92 -9.39
N GLY A 298 2.36 -0.01 -8.57
CA GLY A 298 3.41 0.29 -7.59
C GLY A 298 4.63 0.94 -8.23
N ASN A 299 5.11 0.40 -9.36
CA ASN A 299 6.21 0.97 -10.13
C ASN A 299 5.86 2.37 -10.67
N THR A 300 4.68 2.50 -11.28
CA THR A 300 4.24 3.76 -11.90
C THR A 300 4.09 4.88 -10.87
N ILE A 301 3.42 4.64 -9.75
CA ILE A 301 3.26 5.69 -8.73
C ILE A 301 4.62 6.09 -8.14
N SER A 302 5.57 5.15 -8.04
CA SER A 302 6.91 5.48 -7.58
C SER A 302 7.62 6.44 -8.51
N ALA A 303 7.50 6.25 -9.82
CA ALA A 303 8.07 7.13 -10.83
C ALA A 303 7.36 8.51 -10.87
N ILE A 304 6.03 8.53 -10.78
CA ILE A 304 5.23 9.77 -10.70
C ILE A 304 5.68 10.62 -9.51
N VAL A 305 5.81 10.03 -8.33
CA VAL A 305 6.14 10.75 -7.09
C VAL A 305 7.59 11.22 -7.06
N THR A 306 8.50 10.44 -7.62
CA THR A 306 9.93 10.80 -7.67
C THR A 306 10.29 11.72 -8.83
N ASP A 307 9.39 11.92 -9.79
CA ASP A 307 9.67 12.60 -11.07
C ASP A 307 10.88 11.97 -11.78
N ASP A 308 10.96 10.63 -11.75
CA ASP A 308 12.06 9.84 -12.32
C ASP A 308 11.50 8.52 -12.86
N SER A 309 11.54 8.34 -14.18
CA SER A 309 11.08 7.11 -14.86
C SER A 309 11.94 5.89 -14.54
N VAL A 310 13.12 6.08 -13.97
CA VAL A 310 14.04 4.98 -13.68
C VAL A 310 13.85 4.50 -12.25
N TYR A 311 13.12 3.40 -12.11
CA TYR A 311 13.01 2.68 -10.84
C TYR A 311 14.39 2.17 -10.40
N ARG A 312 14.72 2.36 -9.12
CA ARG A 312 16.01 1.94 -8.55
C ARG A 312 15.81 1.24 -7.23
N ASP A 313 16.62 0.20 -7.05
CA ASP A 313 16.68 -0.61 -5.85
C ASP A 313 18.15 -0.94 -5.56
N SER A 314 18.61 -0.61 -4.36
CA SER A 314 19.96 -0.90 -3.90
C SER A 314 19.98 -2.21 -3.14
N ASN A 315 20.38 -3.28 -3.79
CA ASN A 315 20.38 -4.60 -3.21
C ASN A 315 21.78 -5.25 -3.19
N ALA A 316 21.84 -6.51 -2.84
CA ALA A 316 23.01 -7.36 -2.72
C ALA A 316 23.84 -7.10 -1.44
N PHE A 317 25.12 -7.38 -1.44
CA PHE A 317 25.96 -7.45 -0.23
C PHE A 317 26.20 -6.12 0.50
N TRP A 318 25.88 -5.01 -0.15
CA TRP A 318 26.06 -3.65 0.35
C TRP A 318 25.18 -2.70 -0.42
N PRO A 319 24.79 -1.57 0.20
CA PRO A 319 24.08 -0.51 -0.53
C PRO A 319 24.84 0.08 -1.74
N TYR A 320 26.01 -0.43 -2.07
CA TYR A 320 26.80 -0.05 -3.26
C TYR A 320 26.32 -0.66 -4.56
N TYR A 321 25.62 -1.77 -4.51
CA TYR A 321 25.13 -2.48 -5.69
C TYR A 321 23.61 -2.40 -5.70
N GLY A 322 23.06 -2.36 -6.86
CA GLY A 322 21.64 -2.34 -7.07
C GLY A 322 21.31 -2.66 -8.51
N TRP A 323 20.06 -2.54 -8.83
CA TRP A 323 19.55 -2.64 -10.18
C TRP A 323 18.63 -1.46 -10.48
N SER A 324 18.34 -1.26 -11.75
CA SER A 324 17.40 -0.24 -12.20
C SER A 324 16.66 -0.68 -13.44
N VAL A 325 15.45 -0.19 -13.59
CA VAL A 325 14.63 -0.35 -14.79
C VAL A 325 14.02 0.99 -15.15
N ASP A 326 14.08 1.29 -16.43
CA ASP A 326 13.43 2.47 -16.99
C ASP A 326 12.00 2.09 -17.39
N LEU A 327 11.01 2.75 -16.81
CA LEU A 327 9.61 2.47 -17.05
C LEU A 327 9.17 2.85 -18.47
N GLU A 328 9.82 3.82 -19.08
CA GLU A 328 9.51 4.27 -20.46
C GLU A 328 10.11 3.36 -21.53
N SER A 329 11.32 2.85 -21.31
CA SER A 329 12.07 2.11 -22.31
C SER A 329 12.43 0.68 -21.90
N GLY A 330 11.89 0.20 -20.81
CA GLY A 330 12.12 -1.15 -20.33
C GLY A 330 11.72 -2.20 -21.36
N SER A 331 12.54 -3.24 -21.52
CA SER A 331 12.22 -4.35 -22.41
C SER A 331 12.01 -5.62 -21.62
N SER A 332 10.91 -6.31 -21.89
CA SER A 332 10.60 -7.62 -21.32
C SER A 332 10.43 -8.66 -22.42
N SER A 333 10.69 -9.91 -22.08
CA SER A 333 10.31 -11.04 -22.93
C SER A 333 8.83 -11.38 -22.80
N ALA A 334 8.17 -10.89 -21.75
CA ALA A 334 6.72 -10.97 -21.54
C ALA A 334 6.10 -9.64 -22.01
N VAL A 335 5.25 -9.69 -23.03
CA VAL A 335 4.56 -8.50 -23.59
C VAL A 335 3.07 -8.77 -23.64
N GLY A 336 2.28 -7.94 -22.94
CA GLY A 336 0.83 -8.06 -22.91
C GLY A 336 0.21 -7.77 -21.54
N TRP A 337 -1.08 -8.05 -21.41
CA TRP A 337 -1.90 -7.77 -20.23
C TRP A 337 -1.49 -8.53 -18.94
N TYR A 338 -0.63 -9.50 -19.08
CA TYR A 338 -0.03 -10.32 -18.02
C TYR A 338 1.41 -9.93 -17.68
N SER A 339 1.89 -8.82 -18.23
CA SER A 339 3.26 -8.32 -18.05
C SER A 339 3.28 -7.05 -17.21
N GLU A 340 3.91 -7.12 -16.06
CA GLU A 340 4.19 -5.95 -15.24
C GLU A 340 4.88 -4.84 -16.04
N THR A 341 5.90 -5.20 -16.85
CA THR A 341 6.64 -4.23 -17.69
C THR A 341 5.74 -3.53 -18.71
N SER A 342 4.89 -4.28 -19.44
CA SER A 342 3.96 -3.67 -20.39
C SER A 342 2.98 -2.71 -19.74
N LEU A 343 2.47 -3.08 -18.55
CA LEU A 343 1.45 -2.28 -17.88
C LEU A 343 2.03 -1.03 -17.22
N GLN A 344 3.24 -1.10 -16.66
CA GLN A 344 3.92 0.09 -16.10
C GLN A 344 4.24 1.13 -17.20
N GLN A 345 4.65 0.67 -18.40
CA GLN A 345 4.86 1.55 -19.55
C GLN A 345 3.56 2.27 -19.92
N ILE A 346 2.47 1.53 -20.14
CA ILE A 346 1.17 2.11 -20.46
C ILE A 346 0.72 3.13 -19.42
N LEU A 347 0.83 2.80 -18.13
CA LEU A 347 0.39 3.68 -17.06
C LEU A 347 1.26 4.94 -16.96
N TYR A 348 2.57 4.82 -17.21
CA TYR A 348 3.48 5.95 -17.17
C TYR A 348 3.33 6.85 -18.41
N ASP A 349 3.18 6.29 -19.63
CA ASP A 349 2.84 7.04 -20.85
C ASP A 349 1.53 7.82 -20.75
N ILE A 350 0.54 7.28 -20.01
CA ILE A 350 -0.71 8.03 -19.72
C ILE A 350 -0.43 9.25 -18.84
N TYR A 351 0.52 9.16 -17.92
CA TYR A 351 0.85 10.22 -16.97
C TYR A 351 1.72 11.31 -17.59
N ASP A 352 2.81 10.94 -18.22
CA ASP A 352 3.94 11.84 -18.50
C ASP A 352 3.69 12.81 -19.67
N THR A 353 4.61 13.74 -19.87
CA THR A 353 4.51 14.78 -20.93
C THR A 353 5.58 14.66 -21.99
N ASN A 354 6.48 13.70 -21.87
CA ASN A 354 7.58 13.49 -22.79
C ASN A 354 7.17 12.48 -23.87
N PRO A 355 6.79 12.92 -25.09
CA PRO A 355 6.44 11.96 -26.12
C PRO A 355 7.70 11.16 -26.50
N ASP A 356 7.73 9.91 -26.12
CA ASP A 356 8.71 8.94 -26.55
C ASP A 356 8.02 7.79 -27.29
N ASN A 357 8.75 6.88 -27.89
CA ASN A 357 8.22 5.72 -28.64
C ASN A 357 7.01 6.02 -29.58
N GLY A 358 6.66 7.29 -29.79
CA GLY A 358 5.56 7.74 -30.66
C GLY A 358 4.22 7.88 -29.95
N ASP A 359 4.18 7.87 -28.61
CA ASP A 359 3.00 8.21 -27.85
C ASP A 359 2.63 9.69 -28.06
N THR A 360 1.40 10.05 -27.81
CA THR A 360 0.86 11.41 -27.95
C THR A 360 -0.14 11.76 -26.86
N ILE A 361 -0.12 10.98 -25.76
CA ILE A 361 -0.99 11.17 -24.61
C ILE A 361 -0.17 11.76 -23.47
N ALA A 362 -0.81 12.57 -22.63
CA ALA A 362 -0.22 13.18 -21.45
C ALA A 362 -1.37 13.68 -20.59
N LEU A 363 -1.93 12.83 -19.76
CA LEU A 363 -3.09 13.17 -18.93
C LEU A 363 -2.70 13.71 -17.55
N GLY A 364 -1.47 13.38 -17.08
CA GLY A 364 -1.05 13.67 -15.72
C GLY A 364 -1.69 12.74 -14.69
N PHE A 365 -1.46 13.03 -13.41
CA PHE A 365 -1.88 12.16 -12.32
C PHE A 365 -3.38 12.19 -12.00
N GLU A 366 -4.04 13.34 -12.15
CA GLU A 366 -5.44 13.54 -11.73
C GLU A 366 -6.43 12.54 -12.39
N PRO A 367 -6.40 12.28 -13.72
CA PRO A 367 -7.27 11.29 -14.33
C PRO A 367 -6.99 9.86 -13.87
N ILE A 368 -5.73 9.51 -13.65
CA ILE A 368 -5.34 8.19 -13.10
C ILE A 368 -5.90 8.02 -11.69
N TYR A 369 -5.68 9.01 -10.83
CA TYR A 369 -6.21 9.05 -9.47
C TYR A 369 -7.75 8.93 -9.47
N SER A 370 -8.42 9.75 -10.28
CA SER A 370 -9.88 9.78 -10.36
C SER A 370 -10.45 8.44 -10.85
N THR A 371 -9.78 7.77 -11.79
CA THR A 371 -10.16 6.44 -12.26
C THR A 371 -10.05 5.41 -11.14
N LEU A 372 -8.88 5.30 -10.51
CA LEU A 372 -8.61 4.31 -9.48
C LEU A 372 -9.48 4.47 -8.22
N THR A 373 -9.90 5.71 -7.92
CA THR A 373 -10.73 6.00 -6.75
C THR A 373 -12.22 6.14 -7.07
N SER A 374 -12.61 5.95 -8.33
CA SER A 374 -14.00 6.04 -8.75
C SER A 374 -14.86 4.91 -8.17
N PRO A 375 -16.15 5.16 -7.91
CA PRO A 375 -17.08 4.10 -7.55
C PRO A 375 -17.20 3.01 -8.61
N GLU A 376 -17.03 3.35 -9.88
CA GLU A 376 -17.07 2.45 -11.03
C GLU A 376 -15.92 1.44 -10.96
N PHE A 377 -14.71 1.88 -10.65
CA PHE A 377 -13.55 0.99 -10.46
C PHE A 377 -13.69 0.15 -9.19
N ILE A 378 -14.01 0.78 -8.07
CA ILE A 378 -14.07 0.12 -6.76
C ILE A 378 -15.17 -0.94 -6.70
N ASN A 379 -16.33 -0.70 -7.35
CA ASN A 379 -17.49 -1.57 -7.29
C ASN A 379 -17.74 -2.35 -8.59
N SER A 380 -16.79 -2.39 -9.53
CA SER A 380 -16.93 -3.22 -10.73
C SER A 380 -17.13 -4.69 -10.36
N ASP A 381 -17.96 -5.39 -11.11
CA ASP A 381 -18.14 -6.84 -10.97
C ASP A 381 -16.90 -7.62 -11.46
N TYR A 382 -16.08 -7.03 -12.34
CA TYR A 382 -14.84 -7.63 -12.83
C TYR A 382 -13.66 -7.36 -11.90
N LEU A 383 -12.64 -8.22 -11.96
CA LEU A 383 -11.43 -8.09 -11.14
C LEU A 383 -10.48 -7.00 -11.68
N THR A 384 -9.67 -6.42 -10.80
CA THR A 384 -8.74 -5.36 -11.15
C THR A 384 -7.75 -5.83 -12.22
N SER A 385 -7.59 -5.02 -13.26
CA SER A 385 -6.76 -5.32 -14.43
C SER A 385 -6.60 -4.06 -15.29
N ILE A 386 -5.70 -4.11 -16.24
CA ILE A 386 -5.55 -3.04 -17.24
C ILE A 386 -6.82 -2.81 -18.05
N TYR A 387 -7.62 -3.85 -18.27
CA TYR A 387 -8.89 -3.75 -19.00
C TYR A 387 -9.90 -2.90 -18.22
N LEU A 388 -10.11 -3.23 -16.94
CA LEU A 388 -11.00 -2.46 -16.08
C LEU A 388 -10.55 -1.01 -15.99
N PHE A 389 -9.26 -0.79 -15.72
CA PHE A 389 -8.69 0.55 -15.61
C PHE A 389 -8.86 1.35 -16.89
N SER A 390 -8.46 0.80 -18.04
CA SER A 390 -8.47 1.53 -19.30
C SER A 390 -9.89 1.84 -19.80
N GLU A 391 -10.87 0.98 -19.56
CA GLU A 391 -12.26 1.25 -19.95
C GLU A 391 -12.84 2.40 -19.12
N ILE A 392 -12.69 2.38 -17.79
CA ILE A 392 -13.19 3.45 -16.92
C ILE A 392 -12.47 4.77 -17.20
N LEU A 393 -11.16 4.73 -17.45
CA LEU A 393 -10.42 5.93 -17.84
C LEU A 393 -10.98 6.50 -19.14
N LYS A 394 -11.20 5.70 -20.17
CA LYS A 394 -11.77 6.13 -21.45
C LYS A 394 -13.15 6.75 -21.27
N ASP A 395 -14.03 6.13 -20.50
CA ASP A 395 -15.38 6.65 -20.22
C ASP A 395 -15.36 8.05 -19.58
N SER A 396 -14.29 8.40 -18.90
CA SER A 396 -14.09 9.71 -18.27
C SER A 396 -13.44 10.76 -19.18
N GLN A 397 -12.93 10.36 -20.36
CA GLN A 397 -12.15 11.19 -21.26
C GLN A 397 -12.92 11.48 -22.58
N PRO A 398 -12.49 12.49 -23.37
CA PRO A 398 -13.01 12.68 -24.73
C PRO A 398 -12.66 11.51 -25.68
N ASP A 399 -13.55 11.18 -26.63
CA ASP A 399 -13.40 10.08 -27.60
C ASP A 399 -12.04 10.08 -28.34
N GLU A 400 -11.42 11.24 -28.56
CA GLU A 400 -10.10 11.34 -29.18
C GLU A 400 -8.97 10.79 -28.30
N THR A 401 -9.16 10.75 -26.99
CA THR A 401 -8.23 10.17 -26.01
C THR A 401 -8.30 8.65 -26.05
N ASP A 402 -9.48 8.07 -26.29
CA ASP A 402 -9.66 6.62 -26.41
C ASP A 402 -8.76 6.01 -27.48
N LEU A 403 -8.63 6.70 -28.63
CA LEU A 403 -7.77 6.24 -29.71
C LEU A 403 -6.30 6.19 -29.29
N LYS A 404 -5.87 7.12 -28.46
CA LYS A 404 -4.49 7.18 -27.95
C LYS A 404 -4.25 6.08 -26.91
N ILE A 405 -5.16 5.91 -25.94
CA ILE A 405 -5.10 4.81 -24.96
C ILE A 405 -5.09 3.45 -25.68
N ASN A 406 -5.97 3.26 -26.67
CA ASN A 406 -6.01 2.02 -27.44
C ASN A 406 -4.73 1.80 -28.28
N ALA A 407 -4.05 2.87 -28.69
CA ALA A 407 -2.75 2.76 -29.37
C ALA A 407 -1.65 2.25 -28.42
N LEU A 408 -1.59 2.76 -27.17
CA LEU A 408 -0.68 2.25 -26.14
C LEU A 408 -0.95 0.76 -25.85
N LEU A 409 -2.21 0.40 -25.59
CA LEU A 409 -2.60 -1.00 -25.36
C LEU A 409 -2.15 -1.90 -26.53
N THR A 410 -2.38 -1.46 -27.77
CA THR A 410 -2.00 -2.21 -28.97
C THR A 410 -0.48 -2.34 -29.13
N ALA A 411 0.30 -1.30 -28.79
CA ALA A 411 1.75 -1.35 -28.82
C ALA A 411 2.29 -2.45 -27.89
N GLU A 412 1.64 -2.62 -26.74
CA GLU A 412 1.93 -3.66 -25.75
C GLU A 412 1.16 -4.97 -26.02
N GLN A 413 0.68 -5.21 -27.25
CA GLN A 413 -0.03 -6.43 -27.65
C GLN A 413 -1.26 -6.78 -26.80
N ILE A 414 -1.99 -5.75 -26.36
CA ILE A 414 -3.25 -5.88 -25.63
C ILE A 414 -4.35 -5.48 -26.60
N PHE A 415 -5.20 -6.44 -27.00
CA PHE A 415 -6.18 -6.27 -28.07
C PHE A 415 -7.64 -6.37 -27.60
N GLY A 416 -7.86 -6.83 -26.35
CA GLY A 416 -9.17 -6.94 -25.77
C GLY A 416 -9.78 -5.56 -25.46
N PHE A 417 -11.10 -5.51 -25.37
CA PHE A 417 -11.85 -4.30 -25.03
C PHE A 417 -12.95 -4.63 -24.01
N GLY A 418 -13.47 -3.58 -23.35
CA GLY A 418 -14.39 -3.73 -22.23
C GLY A 418 -13.71 -4.28 -20.98
N GLU A 419 -14.34 -4.11 -19.84
CA GLU A 419 -13.81 -4.55 -18.51
C GLU A 419 -13.50 -6.06 -18.47
N ASN A 420 -14.10 -6.85 -19.35
CA ASN A 420 -13.96 -8.31 -19.43
C ASN A 420 -13.06 -8.80 -20.59
N ALA A 421 -12.29 -7.91 -21.21
CA ALA A 421 -11.30 -8.25 -22.25
C ALA A 421 -11.89 -8.97 -23.46
N ILE A 422 -13.05 -8.56 -23.95
CA ILE A 422 -13.68 -9.19 -25.16
C ILE A 422 -12.74 -9.05 -26.35
N GLY A 423 -12.52 -10.13 -27.06
CA GLY A 423 -11.72 -10.16 -28.29
C GLY A 423 -10.21 -10.19 -28.05
N GLU A 424 -9.74 -10.35 -26.81
CA GLU A 424 -8.32 -10.57 -26.56
C GLU A 424 -7.80 -11.82 -27.26
N THR A 425 -6.62 -11.69 -27.90
CA THR A 425 -5.99 -12.74 -28.70
C THR A 425 -4.59 -13.10 -28.24
N ASN A 426 -3.97 -12.26 -27.41
CA ASN A 426 -2.66 -12.53 -26.84
C ASN A 426 -2.81 -13.44 -25.60
N ASN A 427 -2.54 -14.71 -25.77
CA ASN A 427 -2.69 -15.73 -24.74
C ASN A 427 -1.37 -16.06 -24.00
N GLY A 428 -0.29 -15.30 -24.22
CA GLY A 428 1.02 -15.58 -23.65
C GLY A 428 1.58 -16.96 -24.01
N SER A 429 1.15 -17.54 -25.12
CA SER A 429 1.47 -18.91 -25.56
C SER A 429 0.90 -20.00 -24.63
N ILE A 430 -0.15 -19.69 -23.87
CA ILE A 430 -0.87 -20.61 -22.99
C ILE A 430 -2.34 -20.68 -23.45
N ASP A 431 -2.72 -21.75 -24.14
CA ASP A 431 -4.01 -21.87 -24.83
C ASP A 431 -5.24 -21.86 -23.89
N THR A 432 -5.02 -22.08 -22.59
CA THR A 432 -6.09 -22.17 -21.58
C THR A 432 -6.51 -20.82 -21.00
N THR A 433 -5.78 -19.73 -21.28
CA THR A 433 -5.96 -18.42 -20.65
C THR A 433 -7.07 -17.57 -21.26
N LEU A 434 -7.46 -17.87 -22.50
CA LEU A 434 -8.49 -17.13 -23.22
C LEU A 434 -9.75 -17.97 -23.49
N PRO A 435 -10.96 -17.37 -23.53
CA PRO A 435 -11.23 -15.99 -23.16
C PRO A 435 -10.90 -15.74 -21.68
N LEU A 436 -10.51 -14.51 -21.34
CA LEU A 436 -10.08 -14.15 -19.99
C LEU A 436 -11.18 -14.43 -18.96
N TYR A 437 -12.42 -14.07 -19.29
CA TYR A 437 -13.60 -14.47 -18.53
C TYR A 437 -14.42 -15.47 -19.36
N LYS A 438 -14.50 -16.70 -18.89
CA LYS A 438 -15.46 -17.67 -19.40
C LYS A 438 -16.85 -17.35 -18.82
N THR A 439 -17.89 -17.93 -19.35
CA THR A 439 -19.27 -17.72 -18.86
C THR A 439 -19.92 -19.05 -18.49
N ILE A 440 -20.70 -19.03 -17.42
CA ILE A 440 -21.54 -20.14 -17.02
C ILE A 440 -22.94 -19.65 -16.63
N SER A 441 -23.96 -20.45 -16.87
CA SER A 441 -25.31 -20.23 -16.36
C SER A 441 -25.71 -21.40 -15.48
N ALA A 442 -26.41 -21.12 -14.39
CA ALA A 442 -26.90 -22.18 -13.52
C ALA A 442 -27.78 -23.18 -14.28
N ASN A 443 -27.64 -24.46 -13.97
CA ASN A 443 -28.38 -25.58 -14.56
C ASN A 443 -28.13 -25.86 -16.05
N ASN A 444 -27.13 -25.24 -16.67
CA ASN A 444 -26.78 -25.49 -18.08
C ASN A 444 -25.72 -26.59 -18.29
N GLY A 445 -25.36 -27.27 -17.21
CA GLY A 445 -24.31 -28.28 -17.21
C GLY A 445 -22.90 -27.68 -17.08
N PRO A 446 -21.89 -28.54 -16.90
CA PRO A 446 -20.55 -28.12 -16.58
C PRO A 446 -19.83 -27.45 -17.75
N ILE A 447 -18.93 -26.51 -17.39
CA ILE A 447 -17.91 -25.96 -18.29
C ILE A 447 -16.53 -26.47 -17.91
N ASN A 448 -15.65 -26.59 -18.92
CA ASN A 448 -14.29 -27.05 -18.72
C ASN A 448 -13.35 -25.87 -18.43
N LEU A 449 -12.57 -25.97 -17.34
CA LEU A 449 -11.58 -25.01 -16.90
C LEU A 449 -10.24 -25.73 -16.74
N CYS A 450 -9.15 -25.12 -17.19
CA CYS A 450 -7.86 -25.78 -17.12
C CYS A 450 -6.84 -24.87 -16.42
N TYR A 451 -6.32 -25.34 -15.29
CA TYR A 451 -5.09 -24.84 -14.67
C TYR A 451 -3.91 -25.18 -15.56
N ASP A 452 -3.00 -24.24 -15.75
CA ASP A 452 -1.77 -24.44 -16.51
C ASP A 452 -0.57 -23.86 -15.76
N ASN A 453 0.48 -24.66 -15.59
CA ASN A 453 1.65 -24.27 -14.83
C ASN A 453 2.91 -24.07 -15.70
N ARG A 454 2.76 -23.92 -17.01
CA ARG A 454 3.90 -23.69 -17.92
C ARG A 454 4.60 -22.36 -17.65
N ALA A 455 3.89 -21.35 -17.17
CA ALA A 455 4.46 -20.05 -16.75
C ALA A 455 5.03 -20.06 -15.31
N GLY A 456 4.79 -21.11 -14.56
CA GLY A 456 5.11 -21.21 -13.14
C GLY A 456 3.90 -21.53 -12.29
N VAL A 457 4.00 -21.38 -10.97
CA VAL A 457 2.95 -21.76 -10.01
C VAL A 457 2.49 -20.54 -9.21
N ILE A 458 1.30 -20.62 -8.62
CA ILE A 458 0.68 -19.70 -7.66
C ILE A 458 0.06 -18.45 -8.29
N ASN A 459 0.87 -17.54 -8.83
CA ASN A 459 0.45 -16.21 -9.32
C ASN A 459 0.86 -15.95 -10.78
N LYS A 460 1.06 -17.01 -11.55
CA LYS A 460 1.46 -16.91 -12.96
C LYS A 460 0.26 -17.06 -13.89
N LEU A 461 0.45 -16.60 -15.11
CA LEU A 461 -0.53 -16.76 -16.20
C LEU A 461 -0.94 -18.22 -16.37
N GLY A 462 -2.24 -18.47 -16.42
CA GLY A 462 -2.80 -19.83 -16.52
C GLY A 462 -3.04 -20.55 -15.20
N ASN A 463 -2.53 -20.02 -14.07
CA ASN A 463 -2.78 -20.64 -12.76
C ASN A 463 -4.21 -20.41 -12.25
N LYS A 464 -4.89 -19.40 -12.76
CA LYS A 464 -6.27 -19.07 -12.41
C LYS A 464 -7.15 -19.04 -13.65
N ASN A 465 -8.41 -19.40 -13.49
CA ASN A 465 -9.45 -19.24 -14.48
C ASN A 465 -10.58 -18.41 -13.87
N TYR A 466 -11.08 -17.46 -14.63
CA TYR A 466 -12.16 -16.56 -14.22
C TYR A 466 -13.42 -16.88 -15.00
N VAL A 467 -14.55 -16.97 -14.28
CA VAL A 467 -15.84 -17.30 -14.88
C VAL A 467 -16.89 -16.32 -14.44
N ALA A 468 -17.45 -15.59 -15.37
CA ALA A 468 -18.59 -14.71 -15.12
C ALA A 468 -19.87 -15.54 -14.99
N LEU A 469 -20.61 -15.33 -13.91
CA LEU A 469 -21.87 -15.97 -13.58
C LEU A 469 -22.93 -14.90 -13.35
N ASN A 470 -24.00 -14.95 -14.11
CA ASN A 470 -25.19 -14.16 -13.83
C ASN A 470 -26.24 -15.02 -13.11
N ILE A 471 -26.78 -14.49 -12.02
CA ILE A 471 -27.85 -15.08 -11.21
C ILE A 471 -29.14 -14.29 -11.46
N ASP A 472 -30.14 -14.93 -12.11
CA ASP A 472 -31.41 -14.28 -12.45
C ASP A 472 -32.33 -14.09 -11.22
N SER A 473 -32.28 -15.02 -10.28
CA SER A 473 -33.19 -15.07 -9.13
C SER A 473 -32.45 -15.42 -7.83
N ALA A 474 -32.80 -14.75 -6.75
CA ALA A 474 -32.27 -15.08 -5.44
C ALA A 474 -32.60 -16.50 -5.02
N GLY A 475 -31.64 -17.24 -4.47
CA GLY A 475 -31.80 -18.64 -4.08
C GLY A 475 -30.53 -19.27 -3.59
N ILE A 476 -30.62 -20.56 -3.24
CA ILE A 476 -29.43 -21.34 -2.85
C ILE A 476 -28.85 -21.97 -4.12
N TYR A 477 -27.55 -21.69 -4.35
CA TYR A 477 -26.81 -22.24 -5.48
C TYR A 477 -25.69 -23.15 -4.97
N SER A 478 -25.49 -24.26 -5.68
CA SER A 478 -24.43 -25.23 -5.41
C SER A 478 -23.38 -25.17 -6.50
N PHE A 479 -22.15 -25.05 -6.10
CA PHE A 479 -20.96 -25.00 -6.94
C PHE A 479 -20.17 -26.29 -6.76
N SER A 480 -19.77 -26.92 -7.85
CA SER A 480 -19.03 -28.18 -7.83
C SER A 480 -17.92 -28.15 -8.88
N LEU A 481 -16.68 -28.32 -8.44
CA LEU A 481 -15.51 -28.46 -9.28
C LEU A 481 -14.99 -29.89 -9.20
N ARG A 482 -14.78 -30.55 -10.35
CA ARG A 482 -14.34 -31.94 -10.42
C ARG A 482 -13.27 -32.11 -11.49
N PRO A 483 -12.19 -32.90 -11.22
CA PRO A 483 -11.19 -33.18 -12.24
C PRO A 483 -11.81 -34.01 -13.38
N ASN A 484 -11.46 -33.65 -14.64
CA ASN A 484 -11.89 -34.37 -15.83
C ASN A 484 -11.18 -35.70 -16.02
N GLU A 485 -9.93 -35.81 -15.54
CA GLU A 485 -9.09 -36.97 -15.65
C GLU A 485 -8.72 -37.50 -14.26
N LEU A 486 -8.15 -38.68 -14.20
CA LEU A 486 -7.53 -39.17 -12.97
C LEU A 486 -6.31 -38.30 -12.69
N VAL A 487 -6.55 -37.20 -12.04
CA VAL A 487 -5.50 -36.26 -11.61
C VAL A 487 -4.59 -36.99 -10.67
N SER A 488 -3.29 -36.88 -10.91
CA SER A 488 -2.26 -37.42 -10.03
C SER A 488 -2.54 -36.98 -8.59
N ASN A 489 -2.50 -37.93 -7.67
CA ASN A 489 -2.68 -37.70 -6.23
C ASN A 489 -1.84 -36.50 -5.78
N GLY A 490 -2.45 -35.41 -5.34
CA GLY A 490 -1.79 -34.26 -4.75
C GLY A 490 -2.16 -32.89 -5.31
N LEU A 491 -2.92 -32.79 -6.41
CA LEU A 491 -3.46 -31.49 -6.83
C LEU A 491 -4.60 -31.08 -5.91
N ASP A 492 -4.56 -29.86 -5.44
CA ASP A 492 -5.53 -29.27 -4.54
C ASP A 492 -6.27 -28.16 -5.30
N ALA A 493 -7.49 -28.44 -5.75
CA ALA A 493 -8.28 -27.50 -6.52
C ALA A 493 -8.99 -26.52 -5.59
N ASP A 494 -8.84 -25.24 -5.87
CA ASP A 494 -9.48 -24.14 -5.17
C ASP A 494 -10.63 -23.58 -5.98
N LEU A 495 -11.71 -23.23 -5.30
CA LEU A 495 -12.88 -22.60 -5.89
C LEU A 495 -13.31 -21.43 -5.00
N LEU A 496 -13.36 -20.23 -5.58
CA LEU A 496 -13.73 -19.01 -4.88
C LEU A 496 -14.87 -18.31 -5.63
N LEU A 497 -15.70 -17.59 -4.91
CA LEU A 497 -16.80 -16.78 -5.46
C LEU A 497 -16.65 -15.33 -4.97
N PHE A 498 -16.70 -14.40 -5.92
CA PHE A 498 -16.56 -12.97 -5.68
C PHE A 498 -17.80 -12.21 -6.17
N LYS A 499 -18.07 -11.10 -5.51
CA LYS A 499 -18.94 -10.03 -5.98
C LYS A 499 -18.26 -8.69 -5.70
N GLN A 500 -18.00 -7.92 -6.76
CA GLN A 500 -17.34 -6.60 -6.64
C GLN A 500 -16.04 -6.68 -5.83
N GLY A 501 -15.16 -7.65 -6.13
CA GLY A 501 -13.91 -7.93 -5.43
C GLY A 501 -14.05 -8.55 -4.04
N ILE A 502 -15.26 -8.59 -3.47
CA ILE A 502 -15.49 -9.16 -2.15
C ILE A 502 -15.65 -10.67 -2.27
N LYS A 503 -14.78 -11.43 -1.62
CA LYS A 503 -14.89 -12.89 -1.54
C LYS A 503 -16.08 -13.28 -0.67
N LEU A 504 -17.05 -13.97 -1.26
CA LEU A 504 -18.28 -14.41 -0.61
C LEU A 504 -18.23 -15.84 -0.08
N ALA A 505 -17.53 -16.72 -0.80
CA ALA A 505 -17.35 -18.12 -0.43
C ALA A 505 -16.03 -18.66 -1.00
N GLU A 506 -15.52 -19.70 -0.37
CA GLU A 506 -14.36 -20.46 -0.84
C GLU A 506 -14.42 -21.92 -0.40
N ASP A 507 -13.85 -22.80 -1.22
CA ASP A 507 -13.39 -24.13 -0.84
C ASP A 507 -11.96 -24.29 -1.37
N LEU A 508 -11.00 -24.36 -0.45
CA LEU A 508 -9.58 -24.50 -0.74
C LEU A 508 -9.13 -25.97 -0.78
N GLY A 509 -10.04 -26.84 -1.08
CA GLY A 509 -9.85 -28.19 -1.57
C GLY A 509 -9.34 -29.23 -0.59
N SER A 510 -8.58 -28.94 0.38
CA SER A 510 -7.77 -29.82 1.23
C SER A 510 -8.24 -31.31 1.29
N GLN A 511 -7.54 -32.20 0.59
CA GLN A 511 -7.64 -33.67 0.65
C GLN A 511 -8.82 -34.34 -0.12
N ASN A 512 -9.56 -33.64 -0.96
CA ASN A 512 -10.73 -34.21 -1.66
C ASN A 512 -10.45 -34.76 -3.08
N ASN A 513 -9.24 -35.24 -3.35
CA ASN A 513 -8.86 -35.77 -4.68
C ASN A 513 -9.11 -34.78 -5.83
N GLY A 514 -8.68 -33.52 -5.65
CA GLY A 514 -8.82 -32.47 -6.67
C GLY A 514 -10.24 -31.94 -6.84
N ARG A 515 -11.08 -32.03 -5.83
CA ARG A 515 -12.47 -31.54 -5.87
C ARG A 515 -12.63 -30.38 -4.91
N ALA A 516 -13.39 -29.37 -5.35
CA ALA A 516 -13.85 -28.29 -4.49
C ALA A 516 -15.33 -28.01 -4.73
N GLY A 517 -16.04 -27.45 -3.75
CA GLY A 517 -17.42 -27.06 -3.92
C GLY A 517 -18.07 -26.60 -2.62
N PHE A 518 -19.08 -25.75 -2.79
CA PHE A 518 -19.87 -25.19 -1.68
C PHE A 518 -21.29 -24.90 -2.13
N SER A 519 -22.16 -24.60 -1.18
CA SER A 519 -23.50 -24.05 -1.46
C SER A 519 -23.69 -22.77 -0.68
N ILE A 520 -24.29 -21.76 -1.31
CA ILE A 520 -24.46 -20.43 -0.74
C ILE A 520 -25.78 -19.81 -1.23
N ASN A 521 -26.41 -18.99 -0.39
CA ASN A 521 -27.54 -18.17 -0.79
C ASN A 521 -27.04 -16.91 -1.52
N LEU A 522 -27.50 -16.72 -2.77
CA LEU A 522 -27.14 -15.57 -3.60
C LEU A 522 -28.37 -14.73 -3.94
N GLU A 523 -28.16 -13.43 -4.04
CA GLU A 523 -29.13 -12.51 -4.64
C GLU A 523 -28.97 -12.50 -6.17
N ALA A 524 -29.97 -11.96 -6.89
CA ALA A 524 -29.83 -11.73 -8.32
C ALA A 524 -28.68 -10.75 -8.61
N GLY A 525 -27.95 -10.97 -9.69
CA GLY A 525 -26.81 -10.12 -10.10
C GLY A 525 -25.63 -10.90 -10.64
N ASP A 526 -24.54 -10.18 -10.87
CA ASP A 526 -23.33 -10.70 -11.47
C ASP A 526 -22.28 -11.09 -10.41
N TYR A 527 -21.54 -12.15 -10.71
CA TYR A 527 -20.54 -12.76 -9.83
C TYR A 527 -19.35 -13.23 -10.65
N ILE A 528 -18.18 -13.30 -10.04
CA ILE A 528 -17.00 -13.94 -10.61
C ILE A 528 -16.65 -15.17 -9.79
N ILE A 529 -16.50 -16.30 -10.49
CA ILE A 529 -15.93 -17.52 -9.94
C ILE A 529 -14.45 -17.55 -10.33
N GLU A 530 -13.59 -17.82 -9.36
CA GLU A 530 -12.19 -18.15 -9.60
C GLU A 530 -11.95 -19.62 -9.35
N MET A 531 -11.31 -20.29 -10.30
CA MET A 531 -10.77 -21.63 -10.14
C MET A 531 -9.25 -21.56 -10.19
N GLY A 532 -8.61 -22.21 -9.23
CA GLY A 532 -7.16 -22.37 -9.17
C GLY A 532 -6.74 -23.74 -8.65
N VAL A 533 -5.44 -23.96 -8.59
CA VAL A 533 -4.84 -25.13 -7.97
C VAL A 533 -3.73 -24.67 -7.04
N TRP A 534 -3.74 -25.17 -5.81
CA TRP A 534 -2.64 -24.95 -4.88
C TRP A 534 -1.53 -25.98 -5.10
N ASP A 535 -0.44 -25.57 -5.73
CA ASP A 535 0.72 -26.42 -6.00
C ASP A 535 2.05 -25.71 -5.67
N PRO A 536 2.28 -25.36 -4.39
CA PRO A 536 3.42 -24.53 -3.99
C PRO A 536 4.78 -25.21 -4.19
N ASN A 537 4.79 -26.50 -4.43
CA ASN A 537 6.02 -27.29 -4.60
C ASN A 537 6.21 -27.78 -6.04
N SER A 538 5.44 -27.27 -6.99
CA SER A 538 5.45 -27.70 -8.40
C SER A 538 5.36 -29.23 -8.55
N LEU A 539 4.48 -29.86 -7.78
CA LEU A 539 4.28 -31.31 -7.79
C LEU A 539 3.43 -31.77 -8.99
N ALA A 540 2.61 -30.88 -9.56
CA ALA A 540 1.90 -31.17 -10.78
C ALA A 540 2.87 -31.33 -11.95
N PRO A 541 2.66 -32.32 -12.84
CA PRO A 541 3.37 -32.35 -14.11
C PRO A 541 3.21 -31.03 -14.87
N ILE A 542 4.28 -30.57 -15.56
CA ILE A 542 4.20 -29.37 -16.37
C ILE A 542 3.14 -29.56 -17.48
N GLY A 543 2.22 -28.62 -17.58
CA GLY A 543 1.18 -28.60 -18.57
C GLY A 543 -0.19 -28.23 -18.02
N SER A 544 -1.22 -28.63 -18.74
CA SER A 544 -2.61 -28.27 -18.46
C SER A 544 -3.34 -29.40 -17.71
N HIS A 545 -4.05 -29.05 -16.63
CA HIS A 545 -4.85 -29.94 -15.81
C HIS A 545 -6.28 -29.40 -15.73
N CYS A 546 -7.25 -30.17 -16.26
CA CYS A 546 -8.58 -29.66 -16.49
C CYS A 546 -9.61 -30.19 -15.49
N PHE A 547 -10.60 -29.35 -15.21
CA PHE A 547 -11.70 -29.58 -14.27
C PHE A 547 -13.02 -29.18 -14.89
N ASP A 548 -14.10 -29.82 -14.47
CA ASP A 548 -15.46 -29.45 -14.81
C ASP A 548 -16.10 -28.67 -13.68
N LEU A 549 -16.46 -27.40 -13.94
CA LEU A 549 -17.22 -26.56 -13.03
C LEU A 549 -18.71 -26.66 -13.38
N ASP A 550 -19.52 -27.00 -12.39
CA ASP A 550 -20.98 -27.01 -12.49
C ASP A 550 -21.62 -26.10 -11.45
N VAL A 551 -22.67 -25.39 -11.85
CA VAL A 551 -23.46 -24.51 -10.97
C VAL A 551 -24.92 -24.89 -11.11
N SER A 552 -25.59 -25.21 -10.00
CA SER A 552 -26.99 -25.58 -9.97
C SER A 552 -27.75 -24.86 -8.85
N ASP A 553 -29.00 -24.56 -9.05
CA ASP A 553 -29.93 -24.12 -8.00
C ASP A 553 -30.58 -25.32 -7.28
N PHE A 554 -31.14 -25.07 -6.07
CA PHE A 554 -31.92 -26.04 -5.30
C PHE A 554 -33.42 -25.81 -5.44
#